data_a418a76408efbe348aa8bf23bee4f687
#
_entry.id   a418a76408efbe348aa8bf23bee4f687
#
_cell.length_a   1.000
_cell.length_b   1.000
_cell.length_c   1.000
_cell.angle_alpha   90.00
_cell.angle_beta   90.00
_cell.angle_gamma   90.00
#
_symmetry.space_group_name_H-M   'P 1'
#
loop_
_entity.id
_entity.type
_entity.pdbx_description
1 polymer ?
#
loop_
_entity_poly.entity_id
_entity_poly.type
_entity_poly.pdbx_seq_one_letter_code
_entity_poly.pdbx_strand_id
1 'polypeptide(L)'
;MGLLRVAFFAAHFAIGLGLPAASQDVTLTSRDGKISISGRLLTYDGEFFRIDSEFGALTLDGSGVTCAGVGCPDLQGFVAEFTIAGSKTMGDVLLPALIESFADQSSMTLQRIVTDDAHFTYVLSLPDTGRAVAKIGFRLSNTDGGFADMMAGQADMVLATREVTEAEASAAKEAKLGDMTQPARSRIVGLDGVVSVVAPNNPVRAVSLDDLARLFAGQIANWQEIGGPDAPVYLHMMAADSGLAQQFMRKVMGRSDLQLSENVMRHGTAAELVDAVAKDPFAIGISRFSDLGNARRVALHGACGMDFAATRQSLKTEDYPLAMPLFLYTPARRLPKTAREFLAFLRSPAAQRVVRHVGFVDQQVGEVGIERQGQRLANAIALAGEETPLDELQRMVTVLRPAKRLTVTFRFETGSTRLDAQSRGNVILLARLLEAGYFGGRELMFVGFSDGEGDAAVNRKIAKRRAAAVRTAVTNVATTLKPSELSLSIEGFGEALPMACDDSDWGRGINRRVEVWVK
;
A
#
# COMPACT_ATOMS: atom_id res chain seq x y z
N MET A 1 -8.09 76.42 42.31
CA MET A 1 -8.40 76.94 40.92
C MET A 1 -7.64 76.04 39.98
N GLY A 2 -8.31 75.12 39.32
CA GLY A 2 -7.72 74.19 38.36
C GLY A 2 -8.86 73.63 37.50
N LEU A 3 -8.95 74.06 36.26
CA LEU A 3 -9.98 73.72 35.27
C LEU A 3 -9.80 72.28 34.78
N LEU A 4 -10.86 71.50 34.95
CA LEU A 4 -11.01 70.16 34.35
C LEU A 4 -11.37 70.30 32.86
N ARG A 5 -10.53 69.79 31.97
CA ARG A 5 -10.85 69.68 30.52
C ARG A 5 -11.35 68.23 30.27
N VAL A 6 -12.63 68.10 29.94
CA VAL A 6 -13.26 66.89 29.49
C VAL A 6 -13.00 66.76 27.98
N ALA A 7 -12.31 65.71 27.55
CA ALA A 7 -12.12 65.38 26.14
C ALA A 7 -13.21 64.36 25.73
N PHE A 8 -14.08 64.75 24.78
CA PHE A 8 -15.07 63.92 24.14
C PHE A 8 -14.37 63.04 23.09
N PHE A 9 -14.30 61.72 23.32
CA PHE A 9 -13.94 60.78 22.29
C PHE A 9 -15.19 60.39 21.45
N ALA A 10 -15.24 60.83 20.21
CA ALA A 10 -16.26 60.40 19.25
C ALA A 10 -15.84 59.01 18.69
N ALA A 11 -16.54 57.97 19.12
CA ALA A 11 -16.38 56.63 18.54
C ALA A 11 -17.07 56.59 17.18
N HIS A 12 -16.29 56.50 16.11
CA HIS A 12 -16.76 56.20 14.77
C HIS A 12 -17.10 54.73 14.68
N PHE A 13 -18.38 54.40 14.67
CA PHE A 13 -18.90 53.05 14.38
C PHE A 13 -18.87 52.88 12.85
N ALA A 14 -17.79 52.24 12.34
CA ALA A 14 -17.71 51.82 10.95
C ALA A 14 -18.66 50.63 10.75
N ILE A 15 -19.83 50.87 10.21
CA ILE A 15 -20.73 49.83 9.70
C ILE A 15 -20.04 49.22 8.47
N GLY A 16 -19.35 48.10 8.66
CA GLY A 16 -18.85 47.27 7.58
C GLY A 16 -20.05 46.70 6.82
N LEU A 17 -20.37 47.27 5.66
CA LEU A 17 -21.24 46.63 4.68
C LEU A 17 -20.56 45.35 4.23
N GLY A 18 -20.92 44.21 4.85
CA GLY A 18 -20.58 42.89 4.36
C GLY A 18 -21.17 42.76 2.95
N LEU A 19 -20.32 42.74 1.94
CA LEU A 19 -20.73 42.35 0.59
C LEU A 19 -21.36 40.95 0.71
N PRO A 20 -22.58 40.72 0.18
CA PRO A 20 -23.14 39.38 0.14
C PRO A 20 -22.17 38.50 -0.65
N ALA A 21 -21.71 37.40 -0.04
CA ALA A 21 -21.00 36.38 -0.79
C ALA A 21 -21.89 36.02 -1.99
N ALA A 22 -21.39 36.22 -3.20
CA ALA A 22 -22.10 35.85 -4.41
C ALA A 22 -22.49 34.38 -4.29
N SER A 23 -23.78 34.10 -4.19
CA SER A 23 -24.25 32.72 -4.08
C SER A 23 -23.87 32.03 -5.40
N GLN A 24 -23.25 30.87 -5.32
CA GLN A 24 -22.90 30.06 -6.50
C GLN A 24 -24.16 29.37 -7.03
N ASP A 25 -25.19 30.16 -7.35
CA ASP A 25 -26.49 29.67 -7.78
C ASP A 25 -26.41 29.18 -9.23
N VAL A 26 -26.86 27.97 -9.43
CA VAL A 26 -26.95 27.32 -10.74
C VAL A 26 -28.35 26.77 -10.95
N THR A 27 -28.76 26.76 -12.20
CA THR A 27 -29.95 26.02 -12.63
C THR A 27 -29.53 24.94 -13.61
N LEU A 28 -29.76 23.68 -13.25
CA LEU A 28 -29.49 22.51 -14.08
C LEU A 28 -30.77 22.04 -14.74
N THR A 29 -30.83 22.15 -16.06
CA THR A 29 -32.01 21.74 -16.85
C THR A 29 -31.68 20.48 -17.64
N SER A 30 -32.54 19.45 -17.58
CA SER A 30 -32.41 18.25 -18.41
C SER A 30 -32.41 18.60 -19.90
N ARG A 31 -31.72 17.84 -20.72
CA ARG A 31 -31.58 18.13 -22.16
C ARG A 31 -32.93 18.15 -22.91
N ASP A 32 -33.93 17.42 -22.42
CA ASP A 32 -35.30 17.45 -22.95
C ASP A 32 -36.16 18.63 -22.41
N GLY A 33 -35.58 19.48 -21.55
CA GLY A 33 -36.21 20.65 -20.98
C GLY A 33 -37.31 20.39 -19.93
N LYS A 34 -37.58 19.10 -19.59
CA LYS A 34 -38.72 18.77 -18.72
C LYS A 34 -38.45 18.92 -17.24
N ILE A 35 -37.20 18.82 -16.82
CA ILE A 35 -36.80 18.92 -15.41
C ILE A 35 -35.80 20.06 -15.29
N SER A 36 -36.05 20.96 -14.33
CA SER A 36 -35.13 22.05 -13.98
C SER A 36 -34.99 22.08 -12.46
N ILE A 37 -33.74 22.07 -11.97
CA ILE A 37 -33.42 22.11 -10.56
C ILE A 37 -32.45 23.26 -10.31
N SER A 38 -32.81 24.14 -9.41
CA SER A 38 -31.96 25.26 -9.00
C SER A 38 -31.36 25.00 -7.62
N GLY A 39 -30.16 25.50 -7.39
CA GLY A 39 -29.49 25.38 -6.12
C GLY A 39 -28.11 26.01 -6.13
N ARG A 40 -27.46 25.98 -4.97
CA ARG A 40 -26.08 26.41 -4.83
C ARG A 40 -25.12 25.29 -5.29
N LEU A 41 -24.22 25.62 -6.22
CA LEU A 41 -23.19 24.67 -6.64
C LEU A 41 -22.25 24.38 -5.45
N LEU A 42 -22.17 23.11 -5.05
CA LEU A 42 -21.22 22.63 -4.06
C LEU A 42 -19.90 22.22 -4.71
N THR A 43 -19.95 21.41 -5.78
CA THR A 43 -18.78 20.98 -6.54
C THR A 43 -19.18 20.54 -7.96
N TYR A 44 -18.22 20.65 -8.89
CA TYR A 44 -18.24 19.98 -10.17
C TYR A 44 -16.93 19.20 -10.33
N ASP A 45 -17.00 17.91 -10.67
CA ASP A 45 -15.84 17.02 -10.71
C ASP A 45 -15.34 16.71 -12.14
N GLY A 46 -15.84 17.43 -13.13
CA GLY A 46 -15.58 17.20 -14.55
C GLY A 46 -16.58 16.22 -15.20
N GLU A 47 -17.53 15.68 -14.41
CA GLU A 47 -18.56 14.76 -14.90
C GLU A 47 -19.90 14.99 -14.19
N PHE A 48 -19.89 15.19 -12.88
CA PHE A 48 -21.09 15.36 -12.07
C PHE A 48 -21.13 16.72 -11.38
N PHE A 49 -22.31 17.34 -11.39
CA PHE A 49 -22.65 18.47 -10.53
C PHE A 49 -23.14 17.96 -9.18
N ARG A 50 -22.65 18.54 -8.11
CA ARG A 50 -23.22 18.41 -6.78
C ARG A 50 -23.77 19.76 -6.36
N ILE A 51 -25.06 19.85 -6.16
CA ILE A 51 -25.77 21.07 -5.79
C ILE A 51 -26.51 20.89 -4.48
N ASP A 52 -26.65 21.97 -3.72
CA ASP A 52 -27.53 22.06 -2.56
C ASP A 52 -28.83 22.75 -3.01
N SER A 53 -29.88 21.95 -3.19
CA SER A 53 -31.17 22.37 -3.70
C SER A 53 -32.24 22.37 -2.59
N GLU A 54 -33.46 22.84 -2.90
CA GLU A 54 -34.61 22.70 -2.00
C GLU A 54 -34.93 21.27 -1.60
N PHE A 55 -34.49 20.27 -2.40
CA PHE A 55 -34.62 18.83 -2.13
C PHE A 55 -33.40 18.27 -1.36
N GLY A 56 -32.49 19.13 -0.89
CA GLY A 56 -31.23 18.76 -0.28
C GLY A 56 -30.09 18.60 -1.30
N ALA A 57 -29.00 17.96 -0.87
CA ALA A 57 -27.80 17.78 -1.70
C ALA A 57 -28.03 16.73 -2.79
N LEU A 58 -28.05 17.14 -4.04
CA LEU A 58 -28.23 16.29 -5.22
C LEU A 58 -26.93 16.15 -6.01
N THR A 59 -26.74 14.99 -6.65
CA THR A 59 -25.66 14.72 -7.60
C THR A 59 -26.26 14.41 -8.96
N LEU A 60 -25.94 15.21 -9.98
CA LEU A 60 -26.53 15.15 -11.31
C LEU A 60 -25.43 14.93 -12.35
N ASP A 61 -25.68 14.05 -13.31
CA ASP A 61 -24.77 13.80 -14.43
C ASP A 61 -24.75 15.02 -15.36
N GLY A 62 -23.56 15.60 -15.53
CA GLY A 62 -23.35 16.77 -16.40
C GLY A 62 -23.63 16.50 -17.88
N SER A 63 -23.54 15.23 -18.32
CA SER A 63 -23.89 14.87 -19.70
C SER A 63 -25.38 14.94 -20.00
N GLY A 64 -26.21 14.82 -18.96
CA GLY A 64 -27.68 14.83 -19.05
C GLY A 64 -28.33 16.19 -18.88
N VAL A 65 -27.56 17.24 -18.53
CA VAL A 65 -28.09 18.55 -18.17
C VAL A 65 -27.36 19.68 -18.88
N THR A 66 -28.00 20.84 -18.94
CA THR A 66 -27.39 22.15 -19.27
C THR A 66 -27.36 22.99 -18.00
N CYS A 67 -26.27 23.75 -17.81
CA CYS A 67 -26.08 24.61 -16.66
C CYS A 67 -26.28 26.06 -17.05
N ALA A 68 -27.07 26.80 -16.27
CA ALA A 68 -27.28 28.26 -16.39
C ALA A 68 -27.13 28.90 -15.00
N GLY A 69 -26.60 30.12 -14.95
CA GLY A 69 -26.39 30.90 -13.74
C GLY A 69 -24.93 31.27 -13.52
N VAL A 70 -24.70 32.22 -12.60
CA VAL A 70 -23.34 32.74 -12.32
C VAL A 70 -22.41 31.74 -11.67
N GLY A 71 -22.96 30.70 -11.04
CA GLY A 71 -22.19 29.62 -10.42
C GLY A 71 -21.82 28.48 -11.38
N CYS A 72 -22.24 28.54 -12.65
CA CYS A 72 -21.91 27.49 -13.62
C CYS A 72 -20.41 27.45 -13.92
N PRO A 73 -19.75 26.28 -13.75
CA PRO A 73 -18.35 26.16 -14.13
C PRO A 73 -18.19 26.21 -15.65
N ASP A 74 -17.01 26.59 -16.10
CA ASP A 74 -16.64 26.41 -17.51
C ASP A 74 -16.44 24.89 -17.78
N LEU A 75 -17.45 24.28 -18.40
CA LEU A 75 -17.45 22.84 -18.69
C LEU A 75 -16.42 22.46 -19.76
N GLN A 76 -16.08 23.39 -20.67
CA GLN A 76 -15.11 23.14 -21.72
C GLN A 76 -13.68 23.41 -21.25
N GLY A 77 -13.49 24.34 -20.34
CA GLY A 77 -12.21 24.71 -19.73
C GLY A 77 -11.94 24.03 -18.40
N PHE A 78 -12.75 23.06 -17.96
CA PHE A 78 -12.54 22.40 -16.67
C PHE A 78 -11.17 21.74 -16.60
N VAL A 79 -10.41 22.08 -15.55
CA VAL A 79 -9.12 21.46 -15.20
C VAL A 79 -9.28 20.73 -13.88
N ALA A 80 -9.02 19.43 -13.89
CA ALA A 80 -9.04 18.61 -12.68
C ALA A 80 -7.80 18.93 -11.83
N GLU A 81 -7.99 19.48 -10.65
CA GLU A 81 -6.87 19.75 -9.72
C GLU A 81 -6.97 18.82 -8.52
N PHE A 82 -5.87 18.15 -8.19
CA PHE A 82 -5.74 17.31 -7.01
C PHE A 82 -4.28 17.14 -6.59
N THR A 83 -4.07 16.93 -5.30
CA THR A 83 -2.75 16.83 -4.69
C THR A 83 -2.55 15.45 -4.08
N ILE A 84 -1.37 14.89 -4.31
CA ILE A 84 -0.90 13.62 -3.76
C ILE A 84 0.22 13.92 -2.76
N ALA A 85 0.08 13.51 -1.51
CA ALA A 85 1.08 13.76 -0.47
C ALA A 85 1.62 12.46 0.14
N GLY A 86 2.76 12.53 0.80
CA GLY A 86 3.30 11.44 1.62
C GLY A 86 4.57 10.83 1.09
N SER A 87 4.67 9.50 1.13
CA SER A 87 5.91 8.74 0.97
C SER A 87 6.76 9.13 -0.25
N LYS A 88 7.92 9.72 0.02
CA LYS A 88 8.97 9.98 -0.98
C LYS A 88 9.39 8.71 -1.73
N THR A 89 9.41 7.56 -1.07
CA THR A 89 9.67 6.25 -1.69
C THR A 89 8.79 5.99 -2.91
N MET A 90 7.52 6.36 -2.84
CA MET A 90 6.57 6.17 -3.95
C MET A 90 6.56 7.36 -4.91
N GLY A 91 6.71 8.57 -4.37
CA GLY A 91 6.55 9.81 -5.10
C GLY A 91 7.74 10.22 -5.97
N ASP A 92 8.96 9.70 -5.70
CA ASP A 92 10.16 10.05 -6.49
C ASP A 92 10.20 9.32 -7.84
N VAL A 93 9.76 8.05 -7.90
CA VAL A 93 9.91 7.20 -9.08
C VAL A 93 8.61 6.53 -9.49
N LEU A 94 7.94 5.84 -8.56
CA LEU A 94 6.80 4.97 -8.90
C LEU A 94 5.61 5.74 -9.47
N LEU A 95 5.14 6.76 -8.73
CA LEU A 95 3.98 7.54 -9.15
C LEU A 95 4.26 8.39 -10.39
N PRO A 96 5.41 9.08 -10.51
CA PRO A 96 5.81 9.74 -11.75
C PRO A 96 5.71 8.85 -12.97
N ALA A 97 6.37 7.68 -12.95
CA ALA A 97 6.34 6.74 -14.08
C ALA A 97 4.91 6.24 -14.40
N LEU A 98 4.07 6.04 -13.39
CA LEU A 98 2.66 5.67 -13.58
C LEU A 98 1.83 6.81 -14.19
N ILE A 99 2.08 8.07 -13.81
CA ILE A 99 1.40 9.25 -14.38
C ILE A 99 1.84 9.47 -15.83
N GLU A 100 3.13 9.33 -16.11
CA GLU A 100 3.68 9.40 -17.48
C GLU A 100 3.02 8.36 -18.39
N SER A 101 2.95 7.11 -17.92
CA SER A 101 2.28 6.03 -18.67
C SER A 101 0.78 6.24 -18.82
N PHE A 102 0.12 6.83 -17.82
CA PHE A 102 -1.30 7.18 -17.89
C PHE A 102 -1.54 8.29 -18.92
N ALA A 103 -0.71 9.33 -18.93
CA ALA A 103 -0.80 10.43 -19.89
C ALA A 103 -0.62 9.92 -21.33
N ASP A 104 0.40 9.09 -21.55
CA ASP A 104 0.66 8.47 -22.87
C ASP A 104 -0.54 7.62 -23.34
N GLN A 105 -1.04 6.73 -22.50
CA GLN A 105 -2.20 5.88 -22.81
C GLN A 105 -3.49 6.67 -23.05
N SER A 106 -3.61 7.85 -22.44
CA SER A 106 -4.75 8.76 -22.60
C SER A 106 -4.54 9.78 -23.73
N SER A 107 -3.45 9.66 -24.50
CA SER A 107 -3.05 10.59 -25.57
C SER A 107 -2.96 12.04 -25.06
N MET A 108 -2.38 12.25 -23.88
CA MET A 108 -2.14 13.56 -23.27
C MET A 108 -0.65 13.89 -23.29
N THR A 109 -0.32 15.15 -23.42
CA THR A 109 1.04 15.65 -23.19
C THR A 109 1.22 15.93 -21.70
N LEU A 110 2.46 15.77 -21.23
CA LEU A 110 2.80 15.93 -19.82
C LEU A 110 3.92 16.95 -19.65
N GLN A 111 3.74 17.85 -18.70
CA GLN A 111 4.78 18.78 -18.26
C GLN A 111 4.96 18.66 -16.76
N ARG A 112 6.21 18.52 -16.28
CA ARG A 112 6.56 18.57 -14.87
C ARG A 112 7.10 19.96 -14.52
N ILE A 113 6.49 20.62 -13.54
CA ILE A 113 6.90 21.91 -12.98
C ILE A 113 7.42 21.64 -11.58
N VAL A 114 8.71 21.87 -11.36
CA VAL A 114 9.38 21.60 -10.06
C VAL A 114 9.45 22.90 -9.28
N THR A 115 9.02 22.86 -8.02
CA THR A 115 9.18 23.96 -7.06
C THR A 115 10.42 23.70 -6.19
N ASP A 116 10.55 22.49 -5.66
CA ASP A 116 11.70 21.97 -4.92
C ASP A 116 11.71 20.43 -4.97
N ASP A 117 12.61 19.79 -4.23
CA ASP A 117 12.77 18.32 -4.20
C ASP A 117 11.55 17.56 -3.64
N ALA A 118 10.71 18.24 -2.86
CA ALA A 118 9.51 17.67 -2.26
C ALA A 118 8.20 18.13 -2.92
N HIS A 119 8.25 19.24 -3.68
CA HIS A 119 7.07 19.87 -4.27
C HIS A 119 7.22 20.05 -5.78
N PHE A 120 6.33 19.43 -6.54
CA PHE A 120 6.23 19.59 -7.99
C PHE A 120 4.81 19.35 -8.46
N THR A 121 4.50 19.77 -9.68
CA THR A 121 3.19 19.61 -10.29
C THR A 121 3.34 19.00 -11.68
N TYR A 122 2.55 17.99 -11.99
CA TYR A 122 2.32 17.52 -13.34
C TYR A 122 1.12 18.22 -13.96
N VAL A 123 1.30 18.80 -15.13
CA VAL A 123 0.23 19.37 -15.97
C VAL A 123 0.00 18.43 -17.14
N LEU A 124 -1.21 17.88 -17.24
CA LEU A 124 -1.65 17.06 -18.36
C LEU A 124 -2.47 17.93 -19.32
N SER A 125 -2.14 17.89 -20.61
CA SER A 125 -2.77 18.75 -21.62
C SER A 125 -3.18 17.96 -22.86
N LEU A 126 -4.17 18.43 -23.58
CA LEU A 126 -4.55 17.89 -24.89
C LEU A 126 -3.48 18.29 -25.92
N PRO A 127 -2.96 17.34 -26.73
CA PRO A 127 -1.87 17.64 -27.67
C PRO A 127 -2.25 18.65 -28.76
N ASP A 128 -3.50 18.59 -29.24
CA ASP A 128 -3.97 19.42 -30.37
C ASP A 128 -4.15 20.90 -30.00
N THR A 129 -4.53 21.19 -28.75
CA THR A 129 -4.88 22.54 -28.30
C THR A 129 -3.92 23.11 -27.26
N GLY A 130 -3.07 22.26 -26.66
CA GLY A 130 -2.26 22.62 -25.50
C GLY A 130 -3.07 22.92 -24.24
N ARG A 131 -4.40 22.73 -24.26
CA ARG A 131 -5.28 23.01 -23.12
C ARG A 131 -5.04 22.04 -22.00
N ALA A 132 -4.77 22.56 -20.81
CA ALA A 132 -4.65 21.74 -19.61
C ALA A 132 -5.99 21.06 -19.28
N VAL A 133 -5.94 19.78 -18.91
CA VAL A 133 -7.08 18.96 -18.46
C VAL A 133 -6.93 18.50 -17.02
N ALA A 134 -5.69 18.42 -16.53
CA ALA A 134 -5.44 18.13 -15.13
C ALA A 134 -4.15 18.78 -14.63
N LYS A 135 -4.13 19.10 -13.33
CA LYS A 135 -2.94 19.46 -12.55
C LYS A 135 -2.84 18.54 -11.34
N ILE A 136 -1.75 17.82 -11.23
CA ILE A 136 -1.49 16.85 -10.17
C ILE A 136 -0.33 17.38 -9.32
N GLY A 137 -0.64 17.95 -8.16
CA GLY A 137 0.34 18.43 -7.20
C GLY A 137 0.97 17.27 -6.42
N PHE A 138 2.25 17.38 -6.11
CA PHE A 138 2.96 16.47 -5.22
C PHE A 138 3.53 17.21 -4.02
N ARG A 139 3.39 16.61 -2.83
CA ARG A 139 3.95 17.04 -1.55
C ARG A 139 4.61 15.83 -0.89
N LEU A 140 5.90 15.63 -1.15
CA LEU A 140 6.61 14.43 -0.72
C LEU A 140 7.22 14.61 0.66
N SER A 141 6.98 13.62 1.51
CA SER A 141 7.47 13.54 2.88
C SER A 141 7.61 12.05 3.29
N ASN A 142 6.91 11.66 4.32
CA ASN A 142 6.73 10.28 4.75
C ASN A 142 5.23 9.96 4.90
N THR A 143 4.89 8.76 5.37
CA THR A 143 3.48 8.35 5.54
C THR A 143 2.72 9.24 6.52
N ASP A 144 3.35 9.59 7.64
CA ASP A 144 2.75 10.40 8.71
C ASP A 144 2.43 11.82 8.20
N GLY A 145 3.40 12.44 7.50
CA GLY A 145 3.23 13.74 6.86
C GLY A 145 2.13 13.74 5.80
N GLY A 146 2.03 12.66 5.00
CA GLY A 146 0.95 12.51 4.01
C GLY A 146 -0.44 12.49 4.64
N PHE A 147 -0.64 11.76 5.74
CA PHE A 147 -1.92 11.78 6.46
C PHE A 147 -2.18 13.13 7.12
N ALA A 148 -1.15 13.80 7.67
CA ALA A 148 -1.29 15.15 8.21
C ALA A 148 -1.74 16.14 7.13
N ASP A 149 -1.13 16.13 5.95
CA ASP A 149 -1.51 16.97 4.82
C ASP A 149 -2.96 16.70 4.37
N MET A 150 -3.40 15.44 4.32
CA MET A 150 -4.78 15.11 3.98
C MET A 150 -5.78 15.64 5.03
N MET A 151 -5.48 15.50 6.31
CA MET A 151 -6.33 16.02 7.39
C MET A 151 -6.37 17.54 7.41
N ALA A 152 -5.28 18.21 7.03
CA ALA A 152 -5.21 19.67 6.86
C ALA A 152 -5.88 20.17 5.56
N GLY A 153 -6.43 19.27 4.71
CA GLY A 153 -7.03 19.63 3.43
C GLY A 153 -6.03 20.05 2.35
N GLN A 154 -4.74 19.77 2.54
CA GLN A 154 -3.66 20.10 1.60
C GLN A 154 -3.39 18.97 0.61
N ALA A 155 -3.97 17.78 0.82
CA ALA A 155 -3.85 16.64 -0.07
C ALA A 155 -5.17 15.92 -0.27
N ASP A 156 -5.34 15.38 -1.47
CA ASP A 156 -6.49 14.58 -1.88
C ASP A 156 -6.22 13.08 -1.80
N MET A 157 -4.97 12.69 -1.85
CA MET A 157 -4.53 11.29 -1.78
C MET A 157 -3.26 11.17 -0.94
N VAL A 158 -3.09 10.04 -0.26
CA VAL A 158 -1.89 9.77 0.55
C VAL A 158 -1.13 8.57 0.02
N LEU A 159 0.18 8.75 -0.19
CA LEU A 159 1.15 7.69 -0.44
C LEU A 159 1.66 7.16 0.90
N ALA A 160 1.41 5.90 1.18
CA ALA A 160 1.77 5.30 2.46
C ALA A 160 2.54 3.98 2.26
N THR A 161 3.56 3.74 3.08
CA THR A 161 4.34 2.50 3.11
C THR A 161 3.93 1.58 4.26
N ARG A 162 2.84 1.90 4.92
CA ARG A 162 2.19 1.15 5.99
C ARG A 162 0.67 1.38 5.98
N GLU A 163 -0.02 0.56 6.71
CA GLU A 163 -1.44 0.81 6.99
C GLU A 163 -1.66 2.09 7.80
N VAL A 164 -2.85 2.67 7.63
CA VAL A 164 -3.34 3.75 8.50
C VAL A 164 -3.38 3.28 9.94
N THR A 165 -2.91 4.10 10.86
CA THR A 165 -3.01 3.83 12.31
C THR A 165 -4.42 4.13 12.83
N GLU A 166 -4.76 3.60 14.01
CA GLU A 166 -6.05 3.89 14.66
C GLU A 166 -6.23 5.39 14.92
N ALA A 167 -5.16 6.08 15.33
CA ALA A 167 -5.18 7.53 15.56
C ALA A 167 -5.46 8.31 14.27
N GLU A 168 -4.78 7.96 13.17
CA GLU A 168 -5.00 8.58 11.85
C GLU A 168 -6.41 8.27 11.31
N ALA A 169 -6.90 7.03 11.50
CA ALA A 169 -8.25 6.64 11.07
C ALA A 169 -9.32 7.42 11.85
N SER A 170 -9.13 7.64 13.15
CA SER A 170 -10.02 8.45 13.98
C SER A 170 -10.00 9.92 13.55
N ALA A 171 -8.82 10.51 13.38
CA ALA A 171 -8.68 11.88 12.91
C ALA A 171 -9.30 12.10 11.51
N ALA A 172 -9.14 11.13 10.60
CA ALA A 172 -9.76 11.19 9.28
C ALA A 172 -11.30 11.16 9.35
N LYS A 173 -11.89 10.37 10.27
CA LYS A 173 -13.34 10.38 10.53
C LYS A 173 -13.82 11.74 11.05
N GLU A 174 -13.11 12.31 12.01
CA GLU A 174 -13.40 13.64 12.56
C GLU A 174 -13.32 14.73 11.48
N ALA A 175 -12.32 14.64 10.59
CA ALA A 175 -12.17 15.52 9.42
C ALA A 175 -13.19 15.24 8.30
N LYS A 176 -14.15 14.33 8.49
CA LYS A 176 -15.18 13.91 7.50
C LYS A 176 -14.60 13.34 6.20
N LEU A 177 -13.40 12.79 6.25
CA LEU A 177 -12.73 12.14 5.12
C LEU A 177 -13.16 10.68 4.94
N GLY A 178 -13.93 10.13 5.89
CA GLY A 178 -14.44 8.76 5.90
C GLY A 178 -13.57 7.80 6.71
N ASP A 179 -13.97 6.53 6.72
CA ASP A 179 -13.25 5.47 7.42
C ASP A 179 -12.12 4.92 6.54
N MET A 180 -10.87 5.32 6.84
CA MET A 180 -9.68 4.92 6.10
C MET A 180 -9.34 3.43 6.22
N THR A 181 -9.94 2.71 7.20
CA THR A 181 -9.75 1.26 7.32
C THR A 181 -10.57 0.45 6.32
N GLN A 182 -11.55 1.09 5.66
CA GLN A 182 -12.39 0.41 4.67
C GLN A 182 -11.62 0.07 3.39
N PRO A 183 -11.85 -1.10 2.78
CA PRO A 183 -11.18 -1.52 1.55
C PRO A 183 -11.34 -0.57 0.36
N ALA A 184 -12.43 0.20 0.33
CA ALA A 184 -12.67 1.21 -0.71
C ALA A 184 -11.78 2.45 -0.59
N ARG A 185 -11.15 2.67 0.59
CA ARG A 185 -10.33 3.86 0.88
C ARG A 185 -8.85 3.65 0.62
N SER A 186 -8.37 2.42 0.60
CA SER A 186 -6.97 2.09 0.32
C SER A 186 -6.81 1.24 -0.93
N ARG A 187 -5.71 1.42 -1.63
CA ARG A 187 -5.29 0.60 -2.77
C ARG A 187 -3.82 0.30 -2.65
N ILE A 188 -3.43 -0.93 -2.87
CA ILE A 188 -2.03 -1.25 -3.05
C ILE A 188 -1.67 -0.94 -4.51
N VAL A 189 -0.65 -0.11 -4.71
CA VAL A 189 -0.14 0.27 -6.05
C VAL A 189 0.93 -0.71 -6.50
N GLY A 190 1.75 -1.17 -5.55
CA GLY A 190 2.82 -2.11 -5.75
C GLY A 190 3.33 -2.60 -4.40
N LEU A 191 4.35 -3.44 -4.42
CA LEU A 191 5.00 -3.96 -3.22
C LEU A 191 6.50 -3.63 -3.28
N ASP A 192 7.09 -3.49 -2.11
CA ASP A 192 8.53 -3.35 -1.91
C ASP A 192 8.92 -4.17 -0.67
N GLY A 193 10.16 -4.06 -0.23
CA GLY A 193 10.62 -4.70 1.00
C GLY A 193 11.80 -3.96 1.60
N VAL A 194 11.86 -3.92 2.91
CA VAL A 194 13.07 -3.52 3.64
C VAL A 194 14.07 -4.66 3.54
N VAL A 195 15.27 -4.41 3.04
CA VAL A 195 16.30 -5.42 2.86
C VAL A 195 17.62 -4.97 3.47
N SER A 196 18.33 -5.90 4.08
CA SER A 196 19.72 -5.69 4.47
C SER A 196 20.62 -5.91 3.25
N VAL A 197 21.57 -5.02 3.03
CA VAL A 197 22.52 -5.06 1.92
C VAL A 197 23.96 -4.99 2.42
N VAL A 198 24.84 -5.69 1.71
CA VAL A 198 26.27 -5.69 1.96
C VAL A 198 27.02 -5.57 0.63
N ALA A 199 28.35 -5.36 0.68
CA ALA A 199 29.17 -5.43 -0.52
C ALA A 199 29.06 -6.81 -1.20
N PRO A 200 29.22 -6.89 -2.55
CA PRO A 200 29.11 -8.16 -3.27
C PRO A 200 30.04 -9.27 -2.77
N ASN A 201 31.24 -8.89 -2.31
CA ASN A 201 32.29 -9.80 -1.81
C ASN A 201 32.19 -10.11 -0.31
N ASN A 202 31.27 -9.51 0.45
CA ASN A 202 31.04 -9.87 1.84
C ASN A 202 30.57 -11.33 1.94
N PRO A 203 31.17 -12.19 2.79
CA PRO A 203 30.84 -13.62 2.86
C PRO A 203 29.51 -13.92 3.57
N VAL A 204 28.98 -13.01 4.43
CA VAL A 204 27.75 -13.21 5.19
C VAL A 204 26.56 -13.28 4.25
N ARG A 205 25.80 -14.38 4.28
CA ARG A 205 24.68 -14.65 3.36
C ARG A 205 23.31 -14.45 3.99
N ALA A 206 23.24 -14.63 5.30
CA ALA A 206 22.00 -14.50 6.06
C ALA A 206 22.29 -13.86 7.42
N VAL A 207 21.29 -13.20 8.00
CA VAL A 207 21.32 -12.59 9.34
C VAL A 207 19.95 -12.78 9.99
N SER A 208 19.89 -13.07 11.29
CA SER A 208 18.62 -13.13 12.00
C SER A 208 18.03 -11.72 12.19
N LEU A 209 16.73 -11.62 12.42
CA LEU A 209 16.11 -10.33 12.77
C LEU A 209 16.64 -9.77 14.08
N ASP A 210 16.93 -10.65 15.03
CA ASP A 210 17.51 -10.27 16.34
C ASP A 210 18.94 -9.78 16.19
N ASP A 211 19.78 -10.50 15.42
CA ASP A 211 21.14 -10.03 15.13
C ASP A 211 21.14 -8.74 14.33
N LEU A 212 20.19 -8.58 13.41
CA LEU A 212 20.04 -7.31 12.67
C LEU A 212 19.70 -6.16 13.61
N ALA A 213 18.83 -6.38 14.59
CA ALA A 213 18.54 -5.37 15.61
C ALA A 213 19.76 -5.09 16.49
N ARG A 214 20.50 -6.11 16.93
CA ARG A 214 21.74 -5.98 17.73
C ARG A 214 22.87 -5.30 16.97
N LEU A 215 23.04 -5.58 15.68
CA LEU A 215 23.96 -4.87 14.77
C LEU A 215 23.66 -3.38 14.78
N PHE A 216 22.43 -3.01 14.47
CA PHE A 216 22.03 -1.61 14.37
C PHE A 216 21.92 -0.91 15.73
N ALA A 217 21.87 -1.66 16.82
CA ALA A 217 22.04 -1.13 18.19
C ALA A 217 23.52 -0.98 18.59
N GLY A 218 24.47 -1.44 17.77
CA GLY A 218 25.90 -1.40 18.07
C GLY A 218 26.35 -2.43 19.11
N GLN A 219 25.51 -3.42 19.42
CA GLN A 219 25.86 -4.53 20.32
C GLN A 219 26.71 -5.60 19.62
N ILE A 220 26.58 -5.75 18.31
CA ILE A 220 27.45 -6.56 17.46
C ILE A 220 28.31 -5.58 16.66
N ALA A 221 29.59 -5.54 16.95
CA ALA A 221 30.55 -4.61 16.34
C ALA A 221 31.55 -5.30 15.41
N ASN A 222 31.62 -6.64 15.45
CA ASN A 222 32.53 -7.45 14.65
C ASN A 222 31.72 -8.52 13.89
N TRP A 223 31.98 -8.66 12.59
CA TRP A 223 31.34 -9.67 11.74
C TRP A 223 31.53 -11.10 12.24
N GLN A 224 32.65 -11.38 12.96
CA GLN A 224 32.90 -12.72 13.52
C GLN A 224 31.82 -13.18 14.49
N GLU A 225 31.16 -12.27 15.19
CA GLU A 225 30.07 -12.58 16.14
C GLU A 225 28.84 -13.21 15.48
N ILE A 226 28.70 -13.03 14.15
CA ILE A 226 27.63 -13.64 13.35
C ILE A 226 28.16 -14.53 12.22
N GLY A 227 29.33 -15.14 12.43
CA GLY A 227 29.92 -16.10 11.49
C GLY A 227 30.61 -15.49 10.27
N GLY A 228 30.88 -14.20 10.28
CA GLY A 228 31.65 -13.50 9.27
C GLY A 228 33.15 -13.48 9.56
N PRO A 229 33.95 -12.68 8.83
CA PRO A 229 35.37 -12.49 9.06
C PRO A 229 35.63 -11.70 10.37
N ASP A 230 36.84 -11.81 10.90
CA ASP A 230 37.30 -10.94 12.00
C ASP A 230 37.53 -9.53 11.45
N ALA A 231 36.49 -8.71 11.46
CA ALA A 231 36.46 -7.37 10.91
C ALA A 231 35.35 -6.52 11.53
N PRO A 232 35.53 -5.19 11.63
CA PRO A 232 34.50 -4.30 12.16
C PRO A 232 33.27 -4.25 11.27
N VAL A 233 32.11 -3.87 11.85
CA VAL A 233 30.86 -3.64 11.11
C VAL A 233 30.61 -2.14 11.01
N TYR A 234 30.40 -1.65 9.78
CA TYR A 234 29.99 -0.26 9.51
C TYR A 234 28.52 -0.20 9.10
N LEU A 235 27.74 0.61 9.83
CA LEU A 235 26.28 0.66 9.73
C LEU A 235 25.83 1.82 8.84
N HIS A 236 25.00 1.54 7.83
CA HIS A 236 24.48 2.55 6.90
C HIS A 236 22.95 2.54 6.87
N MET A 237 22.32 3.71 6.94
CA MET A 237 20.87 3.88 6.88
C MET A 237 20.47 5.20 6.23
N MET A 238 19.27 5.30 5.75
CA MET A 238 18.68 6.55 5.30
C MET A 238 18.49 7.54 6.45
N ALA A 239 18.29 8.82 6.12
CA ALA A 239 17.91 9.85 7.07
C ALA A 239 16.77 9.39 7.98
N ALA A 240 16.75 9.85 9.24
CA ALA A 240 15.83 9.32 10.27
C ALA A 240 14.34 9.56 9.95
N ASP A 241 14.02 10.64 9.26
CA ASP A 241 12.69 11.03 8.82
C ASP A 241 12.23 10.29 7.56
N SER A 242 13.11 9.53 6.90
CA SER A 242 12.75 8.75 5.71
C SER A 242 11.77 7.63 6.03
N GLY A 243 10.83 7.38 5.12
CA GLY A 243 9.89 6.27 5.27
C GLY A 243 10.56 4.89 5.39
N LEU A 244 11.75 4.69 4.79
CA LEU A 244 12.53 3.46 4.93
C LEU A 244 13.09 3.29 6.35
N ALA A 245 13.68 4.35 6.92
CA ALA A 245 14.19 4.32 8.29
C ALA A 245 13.05 4.06 9.28
N GLN A 246 11.92 4.73 9.13
CA GLN A 246 10.72 4.50 9.95
C GLN A 246 10.22 3.05 9.86
N GLN A 247 10.24 2.45 8.68
CA GLN A 247 9.85 1.03 8.50
C GLN A 247 10.81 0.08 9.21
N PHE A 248 12.12 0.32 9.10
CA PHE A 248 13.13 -0.47 9.80
C PHE A 248 12.97 -0.33 11.32
N MET A 249 12.84 0.89 11.82
CA MET A 249 12.63 1.13 13.26
C MET A 249 11.40 0.37 13.77
N ARG A 250 10.29 0.43 13.04
CA ARG A 250 9.05 -0.24 13.46
C ARG A 250 9.12 -1.76 13.34
N LYS A 251 9.66 -2.30 12.23
CA LYS A 251 9.61 -3.74 11.93
C LYS A 251 10.75 -4.55 12.55
N VAL A 252 11.89 -3.91 12.82
CA VAL A 252 13.09 -4.58 13.35
C VAL A 252 13.37 -4.09 14.77
N MET A 253 13.66 -2.81 14.97
CA MET A 253 14.03 -2.28 16.29
C MET A 253 12.86 -2.29 17.28
N GLY A 254 11.64 -1.98 16.84
CA GLY A 254 10.44 -1.97 17.70
C GLY A 254 10.00 -3.34 18.23
N ARG A 255 10.73 -4.40 17.92
CA ARG A 255 10.54 -5.77 18.45
C ARG A 255 11.42 -6.07 19.66
N SER A 256 12.35 -5.21 19.92
CA SER A 256 13.30 -5.26 21.03
C SER A 256 13.34 -3.92 21.74
N ASP A 257 13.77 -3.91 22.99
CA ASP A 257 14.00 -2.66 23.74
C ASP A 257 15.31 -1.97 23.36
N LEU A 258 15.90 -2.35 22.22
CA LEU A 258 17.19 -1.83 21.76
C LEU A 258 17.03 -0.46 21.12
N GLN A 259 17.95 0.44 21.43
CA GLN A 259 18.06 1.75 20.82
C GLN A 259 19.04 1.71 19.64
N LEU A 260 18.73 2.49 18.61
CA LEU A 260 19.63 2.61 17.46
C LEU A 260 20.96 3.23 17.86
N SER A 261 22.07 2.67 17.38
CA SER A 261 23.43 3.18 17.61
C SER A 261 23.60 4.58 17.02
N GLU A 262 24.33 5.44 17.74
CA GLU A 262 24.73 6.77 17.24
C GLU A 262 25.76 6.69 16.10
N ASN A 263 26.44 5.54 15.95
CA ASN A 263 27.46 5.31 14.92
C ASN A 263 26.88 4.94 13.55
N VAL A 264 25.55 4.98 13.37
CA VAL A 264 24.91 4.71 12.08
C VAL A 264 25.15 5.89 11.12
N MET A 265 25.84 5.62 10.01
CA MET A 265 26.04 6.61 8.94
C MET A 265 24.71 6.84 8.20
N ARG A 266 24.31 8.11 8.12
CA ARG A 266 23.04 8.52 7.49
C ARG A 266 23.29 9.04 6.09
N HIS A 267 22.38 8.67 5.18
CA HIS A 267 22.43 9.08 3.78
C HIS A 267 21.17 9.84 3.38
N GLY A 268 21.34 10.83 2.50
CA GLY A 268 20.23 11.62 1.96
C GLY A 268 19.44 10.88 0.88
N THR A 269 20.13 10.05 0.11
CA THR A 269 19.55 9.29 -1.00
C THR A 269 19.87 7.80 -0.90
N ALA A 270 18.98 6.98 -1.48
CA ALA A 270 19.19 5.53 -1.54
C ALA A 270 20.40 5.16 -2.42
N ALA A 271 20.66 5.91 -3.46
CA ALA A 271 21.83 5.71 -4.33
C ALA A 271 23.15 5.90 -3.56
N GLU A 272 23.26 6.97 -2.76
CA GLU A 272 24.42 7.20 -1.89
C GLU A 272 24.62 6.05 -0.90
N LEU A 273 23.54 5.59 -0.27
CA LEU A 273 23.59 4.48 0.69
C LEU A 273 24.11 3.20 0.03
N VAL A 274 23.49 2.76 -1.05
CA VAL A 274 23.86 1.47 -1.68
C VAL A 274 25.23 1.53 -2.32
N ASP A 275 25.65 2.69 -2.83
CA ASP A 275 27.00 2.93 -3.37
C ASP A 275 28.08 2.87 -2.25
N ALA A 276 27.81 3.48 -1.11
CA ALA A 276 28.70 3.41 0.05
C ALA A 276 28.88 1.96 0.53
N VAL A 277 27.77 1.24 0.69
CA VAL A 277 27.79 -0.17 1.11
C VAL A 277 28.46 -1.08 0.08
N ALA A 278 28.24 -0.86 -1.22
CA ALA A 278 28.83 -1.68 -2.25
C ALA A 278 30.36 -1.56 -2.33
N LYS A 279 30.93 -0.43 -1.91
CA LYS A 279 32.37 -0.13 -1.93
C LYS A 279 33.11 -0.59 -0.68
N ASP A 280 32.42 -0.78 0.45
CA ASP A 280 33.02 -1.19 1.72
C ASP A 280 32.68 -2.65 2.04
N PRO A 281 33.67 -3.58 2.02
CA PRO A 281 33.43 -5.00 2.31
C PRO A 281 32.92 -5.25 3.74
N PHE A 282 33.06 -4.31 4.65
CA PHE A 282 32.66 -4.42 6.05
C PHE A 282 31.37 -3.70 6.39
N ALA A 283 30.79 -3.00 5.40
CA ALA A 283 29.54 -2.29 5.58
C ALA A 283 28.32 -3.21 5.51
N ILE A 284 27.30 -2.85 6.31
CA ILE A 284 25.91 -3.32 6.17
C ILE A 284 24.98 -2.10 6.11
N GLY A 285 24.05 -2.13 5.18
CA GLY A 285 23.06 -1.07 5.01
C GLY A 285 21.63 -1.58 5.00
N ILE A 286 20.70 -0.69 5.31
CA ILE A 286 19.26 -0.94 5.14
C ILE A 286 18.78 -0.22 3.90
N SER A 287 18.36 -0.99 2.90
CA SER A 287 17.86 -0.50 1.62
C SER A 287 16.47 -1.06 1.31
N ARG A 288 15.99 -0.79 0.12
CA ARG A 288 14.73 -1.32 -0.42
C ARG A 288 15.01 -2.42 -1.44
N PHE A 289 14.05 -3.34 -1.59
CA PHE A 289 14.14 -4.35 -2.65
C PHE A 289 14.19 -3.72 -4.05
N SER A 290 13.49 -2.60 -4.24
CA SER A 290 13.47 -1.83 -5.49
C SER A 290 14.77 -1.09 -5.80
N ASP A 291 15.68 -0.92 -4.82
CA ASP A 291 16.81 -0.01 -4.90
C ASP A 291 18.06 -0.63 -4.29
N LEU A 292 18.74 -1.44 -5.07
CA LEU A 292 19.89 -2.25 -4.64
C LEU A 292 21.23 -1.77 -5.18
N GLY A 293 21.22 -1.00 -6.29
CA GLY A 293 22.45 -0.65 -6.97
C GLY A 293 23.34 -1.88 -7.22
N ASN A 294 24.61 -1.76 -6.87
CA ASN A 294 25.58 -2.86 -6.94
C ASN A 294 25.73 -3.65 -5.62
N ALA A 295 24.99 -3.29 -4.58
CA ALA A 295 25.01 -4.00 -3.30
C ALA A 295 24.26 -5.35 -3.40
N ARG A 296 24.65 -6.30 -2.56
CA ARG A 296 24.04 -7.63 -2.48
C ARG A 296 23.11 -7.72 -1.28
N ARG A 297 21.92 -8.26 -1.51
CA ARG A 297 20.97 -8.57 -0.42
C ARG A 297 21.50 -9.69 0.47
N VAL A 298 21.23 -9.56 1.77
CA VAL A 298 21.40 -10.61 2.78
C VAL A 298 20.02 -11.22 3.05
N ALA A 299 19.93 -12.54 3.11
CA ALA A 299 18.69 -13.22 3.50
C ALA A 299 18.44 -13.02 5.01
N LEU A 300 17.19 -13.14 5.42
CA LEU A 300 16.89 -13.26 6.85
C LEU A 300 16.93 -14.72 7.26
N HIS A 301 17.45 -15.01 8.46
CA HIS A 301 17.57 -16.35 9.02
C HIS A 301 16.65 -16.49 10.23
N GLY A 302 15.91 -17.59 10.31
CA GLY A 302 15.10 -17.94 11.47
C GLY A 302 15.82 -18.93 12.38
N ALA A 303 15.55 -18.92 13.68
CA ALA A 303 16.19 -19.80 14.66
C ALA A 303 15.99 -21.29 14.37
N CYS A 304 14.91 -21.66 13.66
CA CYS A 304 14.63 -23.04 13.24
C CYS A 304 15.38 -23.45 11.95
N GLY A 305 16.33 -22.65 11.44
CA GLY A 305 17.13 -22.97 10.25
C GLY A 305 16.48 -22.59 8.92
N MET A 306 15.37 -21.86 8.92
CA MET A 306 14.74 -21.35 7.69
C MET A 306 15.36 -20.04 7.24
N ASP A 307 15.65 -19.93 5.94
CA ASP A 307 16.08 -18.69 5.29
C ASP A 307 14.94 -18.02 4.51
N PHE A 308 14.85 -16.71 4.64
CA PHE A 308 13.84 -15.88 3.96
C PHE A 308 14.54 -14.89 3.02
N ALA A 309 14.63 -15.26 1.76
CA ALA A 309 15.19 -14.37 0.75
C ALA A 309 14.11 -13.39 0.25
N ALA A 310 14.47 -12.10 0.15
CA ALA A 310 13.62 -11.11 -0.51
C ALA A 310 13.66 -11.37 -2.03
N THR A 311 12.58 -11.89 -2.57
CA THR A 311 12.35 -12.13 -3.99
C THR A 311 11.02 -11.51 -4.41
N ARG A 312 10.81 -11.31 -5.72
CA ARG A 312 9.49 -10.86 -6.20
C ARG A 312 8.36 -11.79 -5.75
N GLN A 313 8.63 -13.11 -5.74
CA GLN A 313 7.64 -14.09 -5.30
C GLN A 313 7.37 -13.97 -3.80
N SER A 314 8.41 -14.00 -2.95
CA SER A 314 8.23 -13.94 -1.49
C SER A 314 7.62 -12.63 -1.00
N LEU A 315 7.83 -11.52 -1.73
CA LEU A 315 7.16 -10.23 -1.46
C LEU A 315 5.68 -10.28 -1.86
N LYS A 316 5.33 -10.89 -3.01
CA LYS A 316 3.92 -11.06 -3.43
C LYS A 316 3.12 -11.95 -2.51
N THR A 317 3.76 -13.04 -2.05
CA THR A 317 3.11 -14.01 -1.15
C THR A 317 3.23 -13.63 0.32
N GLU A 318 3.91 -12.48 0.61
CA GLU A 318 4.21 -12.04 1.97
C GLU A 318 5.01 -13.07 2.80
N ASP A 319 5.70 -13.98 2.12
CA ASP A 319 6.57 -14.97 2.77
C ASP A 319 7.88 -14.32 3.25
N TYR A 320 8.22 -13.11 2.76
CA TYR A 320 9.33 -12.31 3.26
C TYR A 320 8.88 -11.41 4.41
N PRO A 321 9.53 -11.46 5.59
CA PRO A 321 9.10 -10.78 6.81
C PRO A 321 8.95 -9.26 6.71
N LEU A 322 9.87 -8.65 5.99
CA LEU A 322 9.97 -7.21 5.90
C LEU A 322 9.35 -6.68 4.60
N ALA A 323 8.36 -7.41 4.04
CA ALA A 323 7.57 -6.92 2.92
C ALA A 323 6.86 -5.60 3.28
N MET A 324 6.78 -4.71 2.30
CA MET A 324 6.26 -3.35 2.47
C MET A 324 5.23 -3.07 1.36
N PRO A 325 3.93 -3.20 1.65
CA PRO A 325 2.89 -2.79 0.73
C PRO A 325 2.89 -1.27 0.54
N LEU A 326 2.69 -0.83 -0.70
CA LEU A 326 2.67 0.56 -1.09
C LEU A 326 1.23 0.99 -1.32
N PHE A 327 0.67 1.70 -0.35
CA PHE A 327 -0.74 2.10 -0.34
C PHE A 327 -0.95 3.49 -0.95
N LEU A 328 -2.06 3.64 -1.64
CA LEU A 328 -2.66 4.91 -1.99
C LEU A 328 -4.00 5.04 -1.29
N TYR A 329 -4.12 5.96 -0.34
CA TYR A 329 -5.35 6.25 0.38
C TYR A 329 -6.13 7.38 -0.29
N THR A 330 -7.46 7.26 -0.27
CA THR A 330 -8.38 8.23 -0.88
C THR A 330 -9.53 8.58 0.08
N PRO A 331 -9.98 9.84 0.15
CA PRO A 331 -11.11 10.26 1.00
C PRO A 331 -12.45 9.69 0.50
N ALA A 332 -13.47 9.81 1.35
CA ALA A 332 -14.82 9.38 0.99
C ALA A 332 -15.51 10.28 -0.05
N ARG A 333 -15.01 11.52 -0.23
CA ARG A 333 -15.54 12.43 -1.25
C ARG A 333 -15.21 11.97 -2.66
N ARG A 334 -16.03 12.38 -3.60
CA ARG A 334 -15.79 12.09 -5.01
C ARG A 334 -14.61 12.92 -5.50
N LEU A 335 -13.65 12.27 -6.11
CA LEU A 335 -12.48 12.90 -6.73
C LEU A 335 -12.80 13.32 -8.16
N PRO A 336 -12.07 14.29 -8.73
CA PRO A 336 -12.22 14.71 -10.12
C PRO A 336 -12.14 13.52 -11.09
N LYS A 337 -12.80 13.65 -12.26
CA LYS A 337 -12.88 12.59 -13.28
C LYS A 337 -11.50 12.02 -13.63
N THR A 338 -10.54 12.87 -13.96
CA THR A 338 -9.17 12.44 -14.32
C THR A 338 -8.49 11.68 -13.17
N ALA A 339 -8.69 12.09 -11.90
CA ALA A 339 -8.17 11.36 -10.75
C ALA A 339 -8.78 9.96 -10.64
N ARG A 340 -10.09 9.81 -10.91
CA ARG A 340 -10.77 8.50 -10.91
C ARG A 340 -10.29 7.61 -12.06
N GLU A 341 -10.06 8.17 -13.23
CA GLU A 341 -9.49 7.48 -14.40
C GLU A 341 -8.07 7.02 -14.12
N PHE A 342 -7.23 7.86 -13.51
CA PHE A 342 -5.90 7.47 -13.05
C PHE A 342 -5.96 6.33 -12.01
N LEU A 343 -6.85 6.42 -11.03
CA LEU A 343 -7.07 5.34 -10.07
C LEU A 343 -7.56 4.03 -10.73
N ALA A 344 -8.32 4.10 -11.81
CA ALA A 344 -8.70 2.92 -12.59
C ALA A 344 -7.50 2.36 -13.37
N PHE A 345 -6.70 3.23 -14.00
CA PHE A 345 -5.48 2.87 -14.71
C PHE A 345 -4.48 2.11 -13.84
N LEU A 346 -4.29 2.48 -12.57
CA LEU A 346 -3.37 1.80 -11.64
C LEU A 346 -3.60 0.28 -11.53
N ARG A 347 -4.81 -0.20 -11.86
CA ARG A 347 -5.18 -1.62 -11.85
C ARG A 347 -4.94 -2.33 -13.18
N SER A 348 -4.62 -1.58 -14.22
CA SER A 348 -4.45 -2.13 -15.56
C SER A 348 -3.17 -2.97 -15.67
N PRO A 349 -3.12 -3.94 -16.59
CA PRO A 349 -1.88 -4.66 -16.89
C PRO A 349 -0.74 -3.73 -17.34
N ALA A 350 -1.07 -2.60 -17.96
CA ALA A 350 -0.09 -1.59 -18.37
C ALA A 350 0.59 -0.96 -17.15
N ALA A 351 -0.18 -0.48 -16.18
CA ALA A 351 0.34 0.07 -14.94
C ALA A 351 1.22 -0.96 -14.19
N GLN A 352 0.80 -2.23 -14.13
CA GLN A 352 1.56 -3.27 -13.45
C GLN A 352 2.88 -3.61 -14.17
N ARG A 353 2.97 -3.42 -15.50
CA ARG A 353 4.24 -3.49 -16.23
C ARG A 353 5.17 -2.34 -15.85
N VAL A 354 4.63 -1.12 -15.73
CA VAL A 354 5.40 0.05 -15.27
C VAL A 354 5.97 -0.19 -13.87
N VAL A 355 5.14 -0.66 -12.92
CA VAL A 355 5.59 -0.99 -11.55
C VAL A 355 6.82 -1.92 -11.59
N ARG A 356 6.80 -2.97 -12.44
CA ARG A 356 7.95 -3.88 -12.60
C ARG A 356 9.16 -3.22 -13.24
N HIS A 357 8.93 -2.36 -14.24
CA HIS A 357 10.00 -1.71 -14.97
C HIS A 357 10.82 -0.78 -14.08
N VAL A 358 10.15 -0.06 -13.18
CA VAL A 358 10.79 0.86 -12.23
C VAL A 358 11.29 0.17 -10.95
N GLY A 359 11.42 -1.16 -10.96
CA GLY A 359 12.08 -1.94 -9.90
C GLY A 359 11.17 -2.48 -8.82
N PHE A 360 9.95 -1.98 -8.67
CA PHE A 360 9.01 -2.45 -7.65
C PHE A 360 8.37 -3.80 -8.01
N VAL A 361 7.65 -4.37 -7.07
CA VAL A 361 6.95 -5.64 -7.26
C VAL A 361 5.47 -5.36 -7.58
N ASP A 362 5.05 -5.84 -8.74
CA ASP A 362 3.67 -5.71 -9.22
C ASP A 362 2.72 -6.68 -8.49
N GLN A 363 1.41 -6.45 -8.66
CA GLN A 363 0.36 -7.27 -8.06
C GLN A 363 -0.28 -8.29 -9.04
N GLN A 364 0.33 -8.50 -10.22
CA GLN A 364 -0.18 -9.55 -11.11
C GLN A 364 -0.07 -10.92 -10.45
N VAL A 365 -1.18 -11.63 -10.40
CA VAL A 365 -1.23 -12.96 -9.83
C VAL A 365 -0.50 -13.94 -10.75
N GLY A 366 0.51 -14.59 -10.21
CA GLY A 366 1.27 -15.66 -10.86
C GLY A 366 0.92 -17.02 -10.28
N GLU A 367 1.27 -18.07 -11.00
CA GLU A 367 1.11 -19.47 -10.61
C GLU A 367 2.48 -20.09 -10.33
N VAL A 368 2.61 -20.75 -9.19
CA VAL A 368 3.85 -21.41 -8.74
C VAL A 368 3.58 -22.89 -8.54
N GLY A 369 4.16 -23.71 -9.39
CA GLY A 369 4.04 -25.16 -9.29
C GLY A 369 4.76 -25.71 -8.04
N ILE A 370 4.40 -26.91 -7.64
CA ILE A 370 4.97 -27.55 -6.44
C ILE A 370 6.47 -27.83 -6.61
N GLU A 371 6.94 -28.02 -7.83
CA GLU A 371 8.36 -28.23 -8.17
C GLU A 371 9.25 -27.03 -7.79
N ARG A 372 8.66 -25.84 -7.74
CA ARG A 372 9.34 -24.59 -7.30
C ARG A 372 9.21 -24.35 -5.81
N GLN A 373 8.59 -25.24 -5.07
CA GLN A 373 8.36 -25.11 -3.62
C GLN A 373 9.14 -26.14 -2.81
N GLY A 374 10.15 -26.76 -3.42
CA GLY A 374 10.94 -27.82 -2.81
C GLY A 374 11.53 -27.45 -1.44
N GLN A 375 12.05 -26.23 -1.29
CA GLN A 375 12.57 -25.75 0.00
C GLN A 375 11.48 -25.70 1.09
N ARG A 376 10.27 -25.28 0.74
CA ARG A 376 9.14 -25.25 1.70
C ARG A 376 8.76 -26.66 2.16
N LEU A 377 8.74 -27.62 1.22
CA LEU A 377 8.45 -29.02 1.53
C LEU A 377 9.57 -29.64 2.36
N ALA A 378 10.84 -29.33 2.05
CA ALA A 378 11.98 -29.77 2.84
C ALA A 378 11.91 -29.21 4.28
N ASN A 379 11.59 -27.93 4.45
CA ASN A 379 11.38 -27.32 5.75
C ASN A 379 10.22 -27.99 6.52
N ALA A 380 9.10 -28.27 5.83
CA ALA A 380 7.96 -28.96 6.45
C ALA A 380 8.34 -30.36 6.98
N ILE A 381 9.16 -31.10 6.22
CA ILE A 381 9.66 -32.42 6.66
C ILE A 381 10.66 -32.28 7.82
N ALA A 382 11.59 -31.31 7.73
CA ALA A 382 12.62 -31.11 8.75
C ALA A 382 12.06 -30.64 10.10
N LEU A 383 10.95 -29.88 10.07
CA LEU A 383 10.30 -29.34 11.26
C LEU A 383 9.10 -30.17 11.73
N ALA A 384 8.76 -31.24 11.02
CA ALA A 384 7.68 -32.12 11.42
C ALA A 384 8.00 -32.79 12.77
N GLY A 385 7.08 -32.63 13.73
CA GLY A 385 7.11 -33.27 15.03
C GLY A 385 5.96 -34.28 15.21
N GLU A 386 5.70 -34.65 16.43
CA GLU A 386 4.59 -35.57 16.77
C GLU A 386 3.23 -34.99 16.38
N GLU A 387 3.09 -33.66 16.40
CA GLU A 387 1.87 -32.92 16.04
C GLU A 387 1.57 -32.91 14.52
N THR A 388 2.61 -33.18 13.69
CA THR A 388 2.48 -33.25 12.22
C THR A 388 2.91 -34.64 11.72
N PRO A 389 2.07 -35.67 11.85
CA PRO A 389 2.42 -37.02 11.47
C PRO A 389 2.57 -37.19 9.95
N LEU A 390 3.29 -38.22 9.53
CA LEU A 390 3.65 -38.48 8.14
C LEU A 390 2.44 -38.58 7.21
N ASP A 391 1.36 -39.17 7.66
CA ASP A 391 0.11 -39.30 6.88
C ASP A 391 -0.52 -37.92 6.56
N GLU A 392 -0.44 -36.96 7.45
CA GLU A 392 -0.90 -35.61 7.21
C GLU A 392 -0.02 -34.89 6.16
N LEU A 393 1.31 -35.03 6.26
CA LEU A 393 2.22 -34.51 5.23
C LEU A 393 1.96 -35.17 3.86
N GLN A 394 1.75 -36.48 3.83
CA GLN A 394 1.41 -37.22 2.60
C GLN A 394 0.06 -36.77 2.02
N ARG A 395 -0.94 -36.56 2.88
CA ARG A 395 -2.25 -36.03 2.49
C ARG A 395 -2.09 -34.63 1.86
N MET A 396 -1.35 -33.75 2.52
CA MET A 396 -1.09 -32.39 2.03
C MET A 396 -0.43 -32.41 0.64
N VAL A 397 0.66 -33.16 0.50
CA VAL A 397 1.38 -33.28 -0.78
C VAL A 397 0.46 -33.87 -1.87
N THR A 398 -0.33 -34.88 -1.54
CA THR A 398 -1.27 -35.53 -2.50
C THR A 398 -2.30 -34.52 -3.01
N VAL A 399 -2.84 -33.69 -2.13
CA VAL A 399 -3.84 -32.67 -2.49
C VAL A 399 -3.22 -31.53 -3.30
N LEU A 400 -2.02 -31.05 -2.90
CA LEU A 400 -1.40 -29.88 -3.51
C LEU A 400 -0.59 -30.17 -4.78
N ARG A 401 -0.10 -31.41 -4.95
CA ARG A 401 0.73 -31.79 -6.11
C ARG A 401 0.12 -31.48 -7.48
N PRO A 402 -1.17 -31.72 -7.75
CA PRO A 402 -1.77 -31.41 -9.05
C PRO A 402 -2.10 -29.92 -9.23
N ALA A 403 -1.92 -29.10 -8.19
CA ALA A 403 -2.29 -27.69 -8.19
C ALA A 403 -1.06 -26.76 -8.20
N LYS A 404 -1.28 -25.52 -8.60
CA LYS A 404 -0.29 -24.43 -8.52
C LYS A 404 -0.72 -23.40 -7.50
N ARG A 405 0.21 -22.99 -6.63
CA ARG A 405 -0.03 -21.90 -5.68
C ARG A 405 -0.12 -20.57 -6.44
N LEU A 406 -1.15 -19.80 -6.19
CA LEU A 406 -1.23 -18.42 -6.64
C LEU A 406 -0.31 -17.53 -5.78
N THR A 407 0.24 -16.47 -6.39
CA THR A 407 1.06 -15.48 -5.65
C THR A 407 0.17 -14.50 -4.86
N VAL A 408 -0.86 -15.02 -4.21
CA VAL A 408 -1.81 -14.30 -3.36
C VAL A 408 -1.93 -15.07 -2.05
N THR A 409 -1.73 -14.39 -0.95
CA THR A 409 -1.85 -14.96 0.40
C THR A 409 -2.77 -14.06 1.22
N PHE A 410 -3.47 -14.64 2.19
CA PHE A 410 -4.36 -13.93 3.09
C PHE A 410 -3.89 -14.14 4.52
N ARG A 411 -3.74 -13.04 5.25
CA ARG A 411 -3.34 -13.00 6.64
C ARG A 411 -4.39 -12.30 7.49
N PHE A 412 -4.29 -12.50 8.78
CA PHE A 412 -5.27 -11.99 9.74
C PHE A 412 -4.57 -11.04 10.72
N GLU A 413 -5.28 -10.02 11.16
CA GLU A 413 -4.82 -9.16 12.24
C GLU A 413 -4.57 -10.01 13.50
N THR A 414 -3.56 -9.65 14.29
CA THR A 414 -3.16 -10.41 15.48
C THR A 414 -4.35 -10.60 16.42
N GLY A 415 -4.58 -11.85 16.84
CA GLY A 415 -5.70 -12.20 17.73
C GLY A 415 -7.10 -12.06 17.12
N SER A 416 -7.21 -11.86 15.81
CA SER A 416 -8.47 -11.57 15.12
C SER A 416 -8.77 -12.55 13.97
N THR A 417 -10.03 -12.60 13.55
CA THR A 417 -10.47 -13.21 12.30
C THR A 417 -10.60 -12.19 11.16
N ARG A 418 -10.30 -10.92 11.41
CA ARG A 418 -10.29 -9.88 10.39
C ARG A 418 -9.04 -9.98 9.53
N LEU A 419 -9.21 -9.80 8.23
CA LEU A 419 -8.10 -9.73 7.29
C LEU A 419 -7.34 -8.41 7.46
N ASP A 420 -6.01 -8.45 7.38
CA ASP A 420 -5.18 -7.25 7.31
C ASP A 420 -5.45 -6.42 6.03
N ALA A 421 -4.90 -5.22 5.92
CA ALA A 421 -5.22 -4.35 4.79
C ALA A 421 -4.73 -4.90 3.45
N GLN A 422 -3.58 -5.57 3.42
CA GLN A 422 -3.09 -6.22 2.20
C GLN A 422 -4.04 -7.33 1.78
N SER A 423 -4.45 -8.19 2.69
CA SER A 423 -5.41 -9.27 2.42
C SER A 423 -6.78 -8.76 1.99
N ARG A 424 -7.25 -7.63 2.55
CA ARG A 424 -8.47 -6.98 2.05
C ARG A 424 -8.32 -6.52 0.59
N GLY A 425 -7.14 -6.00 0.22
CA GLY A 425 -6.79 -5.69 -1.17
C GLY A 425 -6.78 -6.94 -2.05
N ASN A 426 -6.20 -8.02 -1.56
CA ASN A 426 -6.12 -9.33 -2.24
C ASN A 426 -7.51 -9.96 -2.47
N VAL A 427 -8.47 -9.76 -1.54
CA VAL A 427 -9.89 -10.16 -1.75
C VAL A 427 -10.46 -9.49 -3.00
N ILE A 428 -10.29 -8.17 -3.12
CA ILE A 428 -10.79 -7.41 -4.28
C ILE A 428 -10.08 -7.84 -5.57
N LEU A 429 -8.77 -8.05 -5.50
CA LEU A 429 -7.97 -8.50 -6.64
C LEU A 429 -8.45 -9.86 -7.15
N LEU A 430 -8.58 -10.85 -6.24
CA LEU A 430 -9.00 -12.20 -6.59
C LEU A 430 -10.45 -12.23 -7.10
N ALA A 431 -11.36 -11.49 -6.45
CA ALA A 431 -12.75 -11.39 -6.87
C ALA A 431 -12.88 -10.89 -8.33
N ARG A 432 -12.10 -9.87 -8.70
CA ARG A 432 -12.10 -9.35 -10.09
C ARG A 432 -11.54 -10.34 -11.10
N LEU A 433 -10.50 -11.08 -10.74
CA LEU A 433 -9.96 -12.13 -11.63
C LEU A 433 -10.97 -13.24 -11.86
N LEU A 434 -11.76 -13.57 -10.83
CA LEU A 434 -12.88 -14.52 -10.94
C LEU A 434 -13.97 -13.98 -11.87
N GLU A 435 -14.42 -12.74 -11.66
CA GLU A 435 -15.43 -12.08 -12.49
C GLU A 435 -14.98 -11.89 -13.96
N ALA A 436 -13.67 -11.69 -14.18
CA ALA A 436 -13.05 -11.61 -15.51
C ALA A 436 -12.89 -12.99 -16.19
N GLY A 437 -13.27 -14.08 -15.51
CA GLY A 437 -13.16 -15.43 -16.07
C GLY A 437 -11.73 -15.98 -16.15
N TYR A 438 -10.76 -15.35 -15.44
CA TYR A 438 -9.34 -15.75 -15.52
C TYR A 438 -9.10 -17.21 -15.15
N PHE A 439 -9.94 -17.79 -14.29
CA PHE A 439 -9.84 -19.17 -13.83
C PHE A 439 -10.94 -20.08 -14.43
N GLY A 440 -11.58 -19.69 -15.51
CA GLY A 440 -12.68 -20.45 -16.11
C GLY A 440 -12.35 -21.91 -16.33
N GLY A 441 -13.25 -22.81 -15.88
CA GLY A 441 -13.10 -24.27 -15.98
C GLY A 441 -12.09 -24.90 -15.03
N ARG A 442 -11.46 -24.12 -14.12
CA ARG A 442 -10.47 -24.61 -13.13
C ARG A 442 -11.04 -24.57 -11.72
N GLU A 443 -10.54 -25.45 -10.86
CA GLU A 443 -10.85 -25.45 -9.43
C GLU A 443 -9.89 -24.50 -8.68
N LEU A 444 -10.45 -23.57 -7.88
CA LEU A 444 -9.69 -22.80 -6.89
C LEU A 444 -9.90 -23.39 -5.50
N MET A 445 -8.79 -23.72 -4.87
CA MET A 445 -8.75 -24.27 -3.53
C MET A 445 -8.15 -23.25 -2.56
N PHE A 446 -8.91 -22.89 -1.52
CA PHE A 446 -8.45 -22.07 -0.42
C PHE A 446 -7.88 -22.98 0.65
N VAL A 447 -6.58 -22.84 0.95
CA VAL A 447 -5.81 -23.72 1.81
C VAL A 447 -5.36 -22.98 3.05
N GLY A 448 -5.92 -23.32 4.19
CA GLY A 448 -5.59 -22.72 5.48
C GLY A 448 -4.44 -23.42 6.17
N PHE A 449 -3.60 -22.60 6.83
CA PHE A 449 -2.52 -23.03 7.73
C PHE A 449 -2.62 -22.30 9.07
N SER A 450 -2.03 -22.90 10.11
CA SER A 450 -1.90 -22.34 11.46
C SER A 450 -0.43 -22.24 11.85
N ASP A 451 -0.17 -21.61 12.98
CA ASP A 451 1.04 -21.84 13.76
C ASP A 451 0.98 -23.19 14.46
N GLY A 452 2.09 -23.58 15.10
CA GLY A 452 2.23 -24.82 15.86
C GLY A 452 1.84 -24.68 17.34
N GLU A 453 1.12 -23.63 17.73
CA GLU A 453 0.69 -23.47 19.12
C GLU A 453 -0.64 -24.20 19.37
N GLY A 454 -0.66 -25.16 20.31
CA GLY A 454 -1.84 -25.90 20.70
C GLY A 454 -2.02 -27.24 19.98
N ASP A 455 -3.18 -27.87 20.14
CA ASP A 455 -3.51 -29.19 19.60
C ASP A 455 -3.63 -29.20 18.06
N ALA A 456 -2.97 -30.11 17.38
CA ALA A 456 -2.93 -30.20 15.92
C ALA A 456 -4.30 -30.42 15.28
N ALA A 457 -5.21 -31.19 15.91
CA ALA A 457 -6.55 -31.40 15.37
C ALA A 457 -7.41 -30.12 15.47
N VAL A 458 -7.21 -29.33 16.52
CA VAL A 458 -7.80 -28.01 16.68
C VAL A 458 -7.23 -27.04 15.64
N ASN A 459 -5.91 -27.05 15.45
CA ASN A 459 -5.20 -26.22 14.46
C ASN A 459 -5.69 -26.50 13.03
N ARG A 460 -5.89 -27.76 12.65
CA ARG A 460 -6.50 -28.11 11.34
C ARG A 460 -7.91 -27.54 11.18
N LYS A 461 -8.75 -27.61 12.23
CA LYS A 461 -10.10 -27.03 12.18
C LYS A 461 -10.08 -25.51 12.06
N ILE A 462 -9.19 -24.82 12.79
CA ILE A 462 -9.01 -23.37 12.71
C ILE A 462 -8.54 -22.97 11.31
N ALA A 463 -7.53 -23.66 10.79
CA ALA A 463 -7.00 -23.44 9.43
C ALA A 463 -8.11 -23.57 8.37
N LYS A 464 -8.94 -24.63 8.45
CA LYS A 464 -10.08 -24.82 7.53
C LYS A 464 -11.14 -23.73 7.68
N ARG A 465 -11.45 -23.26 8.90
CA ARG A 465 -12.37 -22.13 9.13
C ARG A 465 -11.84 -20.84 8.52
N ARG A 466 -10.54 -20.55 8.65
CA ARG A 466 -9.90 -19.39 8.02
C ARG A 466 -10.00 -19.46 6.49
N ALA A 467 -9.75 -20.62 5.90
CA ALA A 467 -9.92 -20.83 4.45
C ALA A 467 -11.35 -20.58 4.00
N ALA A 468 -12.35 -21.07 4.76
CA ALA A 468 -13.77 -20.82 4.49
C ALA A 468 -14.12 -19.33 4.59
N ALA A 469 -13.60 -18.62 5.58
CA ALA A 469 -13.82 -17.17 5.75
C ALA A 469 -13.26 -16.37 4.56
N VAL A 470 -12.04 -16.68 4.11
CA VAL A 470 -11.46 -16.03 2.93
C VAL A 470 -12.27 -16.32 1.68
N ARG A 471 -12.64 -17.58 1.42
CA ARG A 471 -13.51 -17.93 0.29
C ARG A 471 -14.80 -17.10 0.31
N THR A 472 -15.46 -17.02 1.47
CA THR A 472 -16.68 -16.23 1.63
C THR A 472 -16.44 -14.74 1.40
N ALA A 473 -15.35 -14.18 1.90
CA ALA A 473 -15.01 -12.78 1.66
C ALA A 473 -14.83 -12.48 0.15
N VAL A 474 -14.15 -13.37 -0.57
CA VAL A 474 -13.96 -13.25 -2.03
C VAL A 474 -15.28 -13.36 -2.78
N THR A 475 -16.12 -14.36 -2.47
CA THR A 475 -17.41 -14.54 -3.15
C THR A 475 -18.41 -13.43 -2.85
N ASN A 476 -18.38 -12.82 -1.68
CA ASN A 476 -19.24 -11.67 -1.35
C ASN A 476 -18.87 -10.41 -2.15
N VAL A 477 -17.62 -10.27 -2.58
CA VAL A 477 -17.15 -9.16 -3.43
C VAL A 477 -17.38 -9.44 -4.91
N ALA A 478 -17.27 -10.70 -5.33
CA ALA A 478 -17.47 -11.13 -6.72
C ALA A 478 -18.97 -11.27 -7.04
N THR A 479 -19.68 -10.15 -7.15
CA THR A 479 -21.14 -10.10 -7.25
C THR A 479 -21.69 -10.56 -8.61
N THR A 480 -20.87 -10.54 -9.67
CA THR A 480 -21.25 -10.94 -11.03
C THR A 480 -20.88 -12.40 -11.33
N LEU A 481 -20.27 -13.09 -10.37
CA LEU A 481 -19.83 -14.46 -10.53
C LEU A 481 -21.02 -15.42 -10.63
N LYS A 482 -21.03 -16.27 -11.66
CA LYS A 482 -22.01 -17.36 -11.77
C LYS A 482 -21.49 -18.60 -11.05
N PRO A 483 -22.19 -19.09 -10.01
CA PRO A 483 -21.73 -20.23 -9.21
C PRO A 483 -21.48 -21.51 -10.03
N SER A 484 -22.17 -21.67 -11.17
CA SER A 484 -22.03 -22.82 -12.06
C SER A 484 -20.74 -22.84 -12.89
N GLU A 485 -20.03 -21.72 -12.96
CA GLU A 485 -18.83 -21.56 -13.81
C GLU A 485 -17.53 -21.76 -13.04
N LEU A 486 -17.60 -21.97 -11.71
CA LEU A 486 -16.42 -22.00 -10.84
C LEU A 486 -16.52 -23.09 -9.77
N SER A 487 -15.46 -23.89 -9.66
CA SER A 487 -15.28 -24.81 -8.54
C SER A 487 -14.43 -24.15 -7.46
N LEU A 488 -15.00 -23.96 -6.25
CA LEU A 488 -14.31 -23.41 -5.09
C LEU A 488 -14.30 -24.41 -3.96
N SER A 489 -13.12 -24.91 -3.60
CA SER A 489 -12.94 -25.84 -2.48
C SER A 489 -12.14 -25.21 -1.33
N ILE A 490 -12.19 -25.86 -0.17
CA ILE A 490 -11.44 -25.43 1.03
C ILE A 490 -10.71 -26.62 1.62
N GLU A 491 -9.46 -26.39 2.03
CA GLU A 491 -8.64 -27.33 2.78
C GLU A 491 -8.01 -26.68 4.01
N GLY A 492 -7.60 -27.51 4.97
CA GLY A 492 -6.86 -27.06 6.15
C GLY A 492 -5.86 -28.11 6.55
N PHE A 493 -4.59 -27.72 6.68
CA PHE A 493 -3.48 -28.59 7.03
C PHE A 493 -2.83 -28.21 8.37
N GLY A 494 -3.45 -27.28 9.14
CA GLY A 494 -2.87 -26.85 10.41
C GLY A 494 -1.44 -26.33 10.21
N GLU A 495 -0.50 -26.86 10.98
CA GLU A 495 0.90 -26.48 11.00
C GLU A 495 1.80 -27.23 10.01
N ALA A 496 1.22 -28.07 9.13
CA ALA A 496 1.97 -29.01 8.28
C ALA A 496 2.92 -28.34 7.26
N LEU A 497 2.80 -27.04 6.99
CA LEU A 497 3.67 -26.32 6.05
C LEU A 497 4.11 -24.97 6.63
N PRO A 498 5.00 -24.96 7.62
CA PRO A 498 5.45 -23.72 8.25
C PRO A 498 6.18 -22.83 7.24
N MET A 499 5.96 -21.53 7.35
CA MET A 499 6.62 -20.49 6.55
C MET A 499 7.58 -19.65 7.38
N ALA A 500 7.52 -19.75 8.69
CA ALA A 500 8.44 -19.13 9.63
C ALA A 500 8.58 -20.02 10.88
N CYS A 501 9.60 -19.74 11.68
CA CYS A 501 9.75 -20.36 12.99
C CYS A 501 8.65 -19.87 13.94
N ASP A 502 8.09 -20.73 14.75
CA ASP A 502 7.05 -20.39 15.74
C ASP A 502 7.61 -19.83 17.07
N ASP A 503 8.86 -19.42 17.07
CA ASP A 503 9.62 -18.88 18.21
C ASP A 503 9.24 -17.42 18.57
N SER A 504 8.47 -16.76 17.74
CA SER A 504 8.07 -15.38 17.90
C SER A 504 6.62 -15.13 17.46
N ASP A 505 5.97 -14.11 18.01
CA ASP A 505 4.63 -13.71 17.59
C ASP A 505 4.55 -13.40 16.10
N TRP A 506 5.64 -12.86 15.57
CA TRP A 506 5.76 -12.60 14.15
C TRP A 506 5.76 -13.90 13.33
N GLY A 507 6.61 -14.88 13.68
CA GLY A 507 6.68 -16.17 12.98
C GLY A 507 5.35 -16.90 13.02
N ARG A 508 4.72 -16.94 14.18
CA ARG A 508 3.35 -17.46 14.32
C ARG A 508 2.36 -16.71 13.42
N GLY A 509 2.47 -15.36 13.35
CA GLY A 509 1.66 -14.54 12.45
C GLY A 509 1.82 -14.90 10.98
N ILE A 510 3.05 -15.20 10.54
CA ILE A 510 3.35 -15.65 9.18
C ILE A 510 2.76 -17.05 8.91
N ASN A 511 2.76 -17.95 9.87
CA ASN A 511 2.18 -19.28 9.73
C ASN A 511 0.66 -19.26 9.68
N ARG A 512 -0.02 -18.36 10.39
CA ARG A 512 -1.47 -18.17 10.35
C ARG A 512 -1.92 -17.52 9.03
N ARG A 513 -2.06 -18.31 7.97
CA ARG A 513 -2.36 -17.82 6.62
C ARG A 513 -3.35 -18.69 5.86
N VAL A 514 -3.88 -18.12 4.79
CA VAL A 514 -4.62 -18.85 3.75
C VAL A 514 -3.96 -18.62 2.41
N GLU A 515 -3.58 -19.68 1.74
CA GLU A 515 -3.05 -19.68 0.38
C GLU A 515 -4.17 -20.06 -0.61
N VAL A 516 -4.05 -19.61 -1.86
CA VAL A 516 -4.95 -20.03 -2.93
C VAL A 516 -4.17 -20.87 -3.92
N TRP A 517 -4.74 -22.01 -4.25
CA TRP A 517 -4.18 -22.96 -5.20
C TRP A 517 -5.18 -23.19 -6.33
N VAL A 518 -4.68 -23.41 -7.55
CA VAL A 518 -5.51 -23.62 -8.75
C VAL A 518 -5.12 -24.93 -9.44
N LYS A 519 -6.12 -25.74 -9.77
CA LYS A 519 -5.97 -26.98 -10.56
C LYS A 519 -6.40 -26.78 -12.00
#